data_435bd6686e032c3537ef1e497975432a
#
_entry.id   435bd6686e032c3537ef1e497975432a
#
_cell.length_a   1.000
_cell.length_b   1.000
_cell.length_c   1.000
_cell.angle_alpha   90.00
_cell.angle_beta   90.00
_cell.angle_gamma   90.00
#
_symmetry.space_group_name_H-M   'P 1'
#
loop_
_entity.id
_entity.type
_entity.pdbx_description
1 polymer ?
#
loop_
_entity_poly.entity_id
_entity_poly.type
_entity_poly.pdbx_seq_one_letter_code
_entity_poly.pdbx_strand_id
1 'polypeptide(L)'
;MISYKNTNMSLNRMGSVECPNLPGYFFTRCGMFSVGSPDGPFFKGYRCKLSDKYYRRLKTVNGNSLLVHRMVGFTFCYNPLPEVFLICDHINGDTEDNRDCNLRWITQLLNVANSSARNAYPVLKKPIMVRGKRIWVKNKTPRWQSKVTMEG
;
A
#
# COMPACT_ATOMS: atom_id res chain seq x y z
N MET A 1 -4.80 26.73 1.45
CA MET A 1 -4.97 25.46 0.77
C MET A 1 -4.04 25.44 -0.42
N ILE A 2 -3.10 24.52 -0.41
CA ILE A 2 -2.20 24.28 -1.52
C ILE A 2 -3.03 24.29 -2.79
N SER A 3 -2.54 24.95 -3.81
CA SER A 3 -3.26 25.05 -5.06
C SER A 3 -3.42 23.64 -5.64
N TYR A 4 -4.41 22.94 -5.09
CA TYR A 4 -4.83 21.65 -5.62
C TYR A 4 -5.14 21.71 -7.11
N LYS A 5 -5.47 22.90 -7.64
CA LYS A 5 -5.63 23.08 -9.09
C LYS A 5 -4.37 22.68 -9.86
N ASN A 6 -3.21 23.14 -9.44
CA ASN A 6 -1.97 22.76 -10.11
C ASN A 6 -1.54 21.33 -9.77
N THR A 7 -1.79 20.93 -8.53
CA THR A 7 -1.57 19.55 -8.10
C THR A 7 -2.56 18.63 -8.79
N ASN A 8 -3.82 19.04 -8.91
CA ASN A 8 -4.84 18.27 -9.61
C ASN A 8 -4.56 18.11 -11.10
N MET A 9 -4.09 19.15 -11.76
CA MET A 9 -3.67 19.02 -13.17
C MET A 9 -2.48 18.08 -13.32
N SER A 10 -1.54 18.11 -12.39
CA SER A 10 -0.43 17.18 -12.36
C SER A 10 -0.90 15.77 -11.99
N LEU A 11 -1.79 15.65 -11.01
CA LEU A 11 -2.35 14.39 -10.57
C LEU A 11 -3.27 13.77 -11.63
N ASN A 12 -4.06 14.59 -12.34
CA ASN A 12 -4.89 14.12 -13.43
C ASN A 12 -4.06 13.65 -14.64
N ARG A 13 -2.91 14.24 -14.87
CA ARG A 13 -1.93 13.71 -15.84
C ARG A 13 -1.31 12.40 -15.36
N MET A 14 -1.16 12.22 -14.05
CA MET A 14 -0.67 10.99 -13.45
C MET A 14 -1.79 10.00 -13.13
N GLY A 15 -3.03 10.44 -13.22
CA GLY A 15 -4.26 9.70 -13.01
C GLY A 15 -4.59 9.44 -11.53
N SER A 16 -5.66 10.05 -11.03
CA SER A 16 -6.40 9.46 -9.93
C SER A 16 -7.21 8.30 -10.49
N VAL A 17 -7.21 7.18 -9.79
CA VAL A 17 -7.85 5.94 -10.23
C VAL A 17 -8.85 5.49 -9.19
N GLU A 18 -10.02 5.06 -9.65
CA GLU A 18 -11.03 4.48 -8.77
C GLU A 18 -10.50 3.19 -8.15
N CYS A 19 -10.63 3.07 -6.82
CA CYS A 19 -10.22 1.86 -6.12
C CYS A 19 -11.19 0.72 -6.46
N PRO A 20 -10.70 -0.43 -6.94
CA PRO A 20 -11.57 -1.56 -7.29
C PRO A 20 -12.32 -2.13 -6.11
N ASN A 21 -11.78 -1.97 -4.90
CA ASN A 21 -12.38 -2.48 -3.67
C ASN A 21 -13.22 -1.43 -2.92
N LEU A 22 -13.29 -0.21 -3.44
CA LEU A 22 -14.03 0.88 -2.81
C LEU A 22 -14.61 1.81 -3.88
N PRO A 23 -15.75 1.43 -4.50
CA PRO A 23 -16.38 2.22 -5.54
C PRO A 23 -16.71 3.65 -5.08
N GLY A 24 -16.49 4.61 -5.96
CA GLY A 24 -16.71 6.03 -5.69
C GLY A 24 -15.54 6.72 -4.99
N TYR A 25 -14.46 6.01 -4.65
CA TYR A 25 -13.24 6.56 -4.07
C TYR A 25 -12.08 6.46 -5.04
N PHE A 26 -11.46 7.59 -5.31
CA PHE A 26 -10.37 7.71 -6.27
C PHE A 26 -9.07 8.01 -5.54
N PHE A 27 -8.03 7.27 -5.84
CA PHE A 27 -6.73 7.39 -5.18
C PHE A 27 -5.68 7.90 -6.14
N THR A 28 -4.72 8.64 -5.60
CA THR A 28 -3.56 9.14 -6.32
C THR A 28 -2.32 8.33 -5.93
N ARG A 29 -1.32 8.32 -6.80
CA ARG A 29 -0.05 7.65 -6.52
C ARG A 29 0.71 8.26 -5.34
N CYS A 30 0.44 9.52 -4.99
CA CYS A 30 1.02 10.16 -3.82
C CYS A 30 0.28 9.86 -2.50
N GLY A 31 -0.72 8.99 -2.51
CA GLY A 31 -1.40 8.52 -1.31
C GLY A 31 -2.54 9.41 -0.82
N MET A 32 -3.10 10.22 -1.70
CA MET A 32 -4.29 11.01 -1.42
C MET A 32 -5.54 10.38 -2.03
N PHE A 33 -6.70 10.76 -1.57
CA PHE A 33 -7.97 10.27 -2.12
C PHE A 33 -9.01 11.38 -2.27
N SER A 34 -9.93 11.14 -3.18
CA SER A 34 -11.16 11.93 -3.34
C SER A 34 -12.38 11.02 -3.32
N VAL A 35 -13.54 11.60 -3.09
CA VAL A 35 -14.81 10.91 -3.02
C VAL A 35 -15.75 11.47 -4.07
N GLY A 36 -16.32 10.60 -4.88
CA GLY A 36 -17.32 10.95 -5.89
C GLY A 36 -16.78 11.57 -7.17
N SER A 37 -15.51 11.98 -7.21
CA SER A 37 -14.91 12.60 -8.40
C SER A 37 -13.41 12.28 -8.50
N PRO A 38 -12.91 11.93 -9.70
CA PRO A 38 -11.49 11.76 -9.92
C PRO A 38 -10.68 13.05 -9.87
N ASP A 39 -11.35 14.19 -9.91
CA ASP A 39 -10.72 15.51 -9.97
C ASP A 39 -10.57 16.18 -8.59
N GLY A 40 -10.98 15.51 -7.55
CA GLY A 40 -10.88 15.98 -6.17
C GLY A 40 -12.13 16.70 -5.68
N PRO A 41 -12.10 17.31 -4.51
CA PRO A 41 -10.91 17.61 -3.68
C PRO A 41 -10.24 16.38 -3.09
N PHE A 42 -8.91 16.47 -2.91
CA PHE A 42 -8.09 15.37 -2.40
C PHE A 42 -7.76 15.52 -0.92
N PHE A 43 -7.82 14.41 -0.20
CA PHE A 43 -7.61 14.32 1.24
C PHE A 43 -6.50 13.29 1.56
N LYS A 44 -5.78 13.54 2.63
CA LYS A 44 -4.81 12.58 3.18
C LYS A 44 -5.45 11.54 4.11
N GLY A 45 -6.65 11.80 4.58
CA GLY A 45 -7.27 11.07 5.65
C GLY A 45 -6.89 11.59 7.04
N TYR A 46 -7.61 11.13 8.06
CA TYR A 46 -7.32 11.50 9.44
C TYR A 46 -6.21 10.62 10.02
N ARG A 47 -5.44 11.20 10.92
CA ARG A 47 -4.34 10.53 11.61
C ARG A 47 -4.88 9.71 12.78
N CYS A 48 -4.52 8.43 12.83
CA CYS A 48 -4.94 7.52 13.88
C CYS A 48 -3.73 6.74 14.42
N LYS A 49 -3.62 6.67 15.73
CA LYS A 49 -2.57 5.88 16.40
C LYS A 49 -3.02 4.43 16.51
N LEU A 50 -2.22 3.52 15.96
CA LEU A 50 -2.37 2.07 16.13
C LEU A 50 -1.07 1.52 16.70
N SER A 51 -1.13 0.95 17.89
CA SER A 51 0.07 0.61 18.67
C SER A 51 0.96 1.84 18.85
N ASP A 52 2.23 1.78 18.43
CA ASP A 52 3.19 2.87 18.56
C ASP A 52 3.32 3.72 17.30
N LYS A 53 2.52 3.45 16.27
CA LYS A 53 2.63 4.11 14.98
C LYS A 53 1.37 4.84 14.60
N TYR A 54 1.52 5.88 13.79
CA TYR A 54 0.41 6.62 13.23
C TYR A 54 0.14 6.19 11.80
N TYR A 55 -1.14 6.06 11.48
CA TYR A 55 -1.63 5.70 10.15
C TYR A 55 -2.65 6.72 9.68
N ARG A 56 -2.82 6.80 8.37
CA ARG A 56 -3.92 7.56 7.77
C ARG A 56 -5.10 6.66 7.52
N ARG A 57 -6.27 7.12 7.93
CA ARG A 57 -7.55 6.42 7.74
C ARG A 57 -8.55 7.31 7.05
N LEU A 58 -9.50 6.69 6.39
CA LEU A 58 -10.68 7.36 5.86
C LEU A 58 -11.95 6.74 6.44
N LYS A 59 -13.00 7.53 6.52
CA LYS A 59 -14.34 7.02 6.82
C LYS A 59 -15.16 6.96 5.55
N THR A 60 -15.84 5.83 5.35
CA THR A 60 -16.81 5.68 4.28
C THR A 60 -18.14 6.27 4.69
N VAL A 61 -19.02 6.49 3.71
CA VAL A 61 -20.41 6.95 3.96
C VAL A 61 -21.18 6.02 4.89
N ASN A 62 -20.83 4.72 4.90
CA ASN A 62 -21.44 3.72 5.79
C ASN A 62 -20.82 3.70 7.19
N GLY A 63 -19.89 4.60 7.49
CA GLY A 63 -19.23 4.71 8.79
C GLY A 63 -18.04 3.77 8.99
N ASN A 64 -17.69 2.94 8.02
CA ASN A 64 -16.53 2.08 8.10
C ASN A 64 -15.23 2.90 8.06
N SER A 65 -14.26 2.47 8.84
CA SER A 65 -12.93 3.11 8.89
C SER A 65 -11.92 2.23 8.19
N LEU A 66 -11.31 2.75 7.14
CA LEU A 66 -10.35 2.02 6.29
C LEU A 66 -8.98 2.67 6.32
N LEU A 67 -7.94 1.85 6.16
CA LEU A 67 -6.55 2.32 6.07
C LEU A 67 -6.26 2.82 4.66
N VAL A 68 -5.82 4.06 4.54
CA VAL A 68 -5.55 4.71 3.25
C VAL A 68 -4.49 3.92 2.45
N HIS A 69 -3.39 3.51 3.09
CA HIS A 69 -2.33 2.78 2.40
C HIS A 69 -2.82 1.46 1.78
N ARG A 70 -3.76 0.77 2.42
CA ARG A 70 -4.33 -0.45 1.83
C ARG A 70 -5.13 -0.16 0.57
N MET A 71 -5.88 0.94 0.58
CA MET A 71 -6.67 1.35 -0.60
C MET A 71 -5.77 1.80 -1.75
N VAL A 72 -4.69 2.51 -1.44
CA VAL A 72 -3.64 2.83 -2.43
C VAL A 72 -2.99 1.55 -2.97
N GLY A 73 -2.68 0.60 -2.09
CA GLY A 73 -2.14 -0.70 -2.48
C GLY A 73 -3.07 -1.46 -3.42
N PHE A 74 -4.36 -1.53 -3.13
CA PHE A 74 -5.36 -2.17 -4.02
C PHE A 74 -5.47 -1.46 -5.37
N THR A 75 -5.25 -0.17 -5.41
CA THR A 75 -5.41 0.62 -6.63
C THR A 75 -4.19 0.55 -7.53
N PHE A 76 -2.97 0.59 -6.97
CA PHE A 76 -1.74 0.79 -7.74
C PHE A 76 -0.71 -0.32 -7.60
N CYS A 77 -0.73 -1.09 -6.51
CA CYS A 77 0.31 -2.07 -6.26
C CYS A 77 -0.13 -3.46 -6.73
N TYR A 78 0.64 -4.03 -7.65
CA TYR A 78 0.37 -5.39 -8.12
C TYR A 78 0.51 -6.41 -6.98
N ASN A 79 -0.52 -7.23 -6.83
CA ASN A 79 -0.52 -8.35 -5.89
C ASN A 79 -0.67 -9.66 -6.69
N PRO A 80 0.41 -10.44 -6.83
CA PRO A 80 0.38 -11.66 -7.67
C PRO A 80 -0.49 -12.77 -7.07
N LEU A 81 -0.67 -12.78 -5.74
CA LEU A 81 -1.42 -13.81 -5.02
C LEU A 81 -2.16 -13.18 -3.84
N PRO A 82 -3.33 -12.56 -4.09
CA PRO A 82 -4.07 -11.85 -3.05
C PRO A 82 -4.48 -12.70 -1.85
N GLU A 83 -4.61 -14.01 -2.03
CA GLU A 83 -4.92 -14.95 -0.96
C GLU A 83 -3.73 -15.25 -0.03
N VAL A 84 -2.52 -14.86 -0.40
CA VAL A 84 -1.29 -15.10 0.36
C VAL A 84 -0.64 -13.81 0.82
N PHE A 85 -0.54 -12.83 -0.06
CA PHE A 85 0.02 -11.52 0.23
C PHE A 85 -1.09 -10.60 0.75
N LEU A 86 -1.42 -10.76 2.03
CA LEU A 86 -2.57 -10.10 2.66
C LEU A 86 -2.23 -8.76 3.30
N ILE A 87 -0.95 -8.47 3.47
CA ILE A 87 -0.47 -7.29 4.21
C ILE A 87 0.09 -6.28 3.23
N CYS A 88 -0.42 -5.06 3.29
CA CYS A 88 0.16 -3.91 2.61
C CYS A 88 1.16 -3.24 3.56
N ASP A 89 2.43 -3.30 3.22
CA ASP A 89 3.54 -2.86 4.07
C ASP A 89 4.19 -1.60 3.52
N HIS A 90 4.65 -0.73 4.42
CA HIS A 90 5.43 0.46 4.10
C HIS A 90 6.92 0.09 4.00
N ILE A 91 7.48 0.17 2.81
CA ILE A 91 8.84 -0.31 2.52
C ILE A 91 9.89 0.42 3.37
N ASN A 92 9.77 1.73 3.54
CA ASN A 92 10.70 2.54 4.35
C ASN A 92 10.40 2.51 5.85
N GLY A 93 9.30 1.87 6.27
CA GLY A 93 8.86 1.84 7.66
C GLY A 93 8.10 3.09 8.13
N ASP A 94 7.98 4.12 7.32
CA ASP A 94 7.15 5.29 7.60
C ASP A 94 5.70 5.00 7.25
N THR A 95 4.89 4.80 8.28
CA THR A 95 3.47 4.42 8.14
C THR A 95 2.56 5.56 7.68
N GLU A 96 3.07 6.75 7.54
CA GLU A 96 2.37 7.90 6.98
C GLU A 96 2.77 8.22 5.53
N ASP A 97 3.80 7.57 5.00
CA ASP A 97 4.21 7.69 3.60
C ASP A 97 3.46 6.69 2.73
N ASN A 98 2.30 7.11 2.25
CA ASN A 98 1.36 6.28 1.50
C ASN A 98 1.52 6.37 -0.03
N ARG A 99 2.67 6.84 -0.51
CA ARG A 99 2.98 6.81 -1.94
C ARG A 99 3.02 5.36 -2.43
N ASP A 100 2.51 5.10 -3.60
CA ASP A 100 2.47 3.74 -4.18
C ASP A 100 3.87 3.12 -4.28
N CYS A 101 4.90 3.91 -4.60
CA CYS A 101 6.29 3.45 -4.67
C CYS A 101 6.87 2.99 -3.32
N ASN A 102 6.24 3.37 -2.21
CA ASN A 102 6.62 2.96 -0.85
C ASN A 102 5.78 1.81 -0.30
N LEU A 103 4.85 1.27 -1.07
CA LEU A 103 3.95 0.21 -0.65
C LEU A 103 4.25 -1.10 -1.38
N ARG A 104 4.02 -2.20 -0.68
CA ARG A 104 4.14 -3.55 -1.24
C ARG A 104 3.19 -4.49 -0.54
N TRP A 105 2.81 -5.55 -1.24
CA TRP A 105 2.07 -6.65 -0.65
C TRP A 105 3.03 -7.73 -0.16
N ILE A 106 2.89 -8.12 1.09
CA ILE A 106 3.75 -9.13 1.72
C ILE A 106 2.92 -10.16 2.49
N THR A 107 3.58 -11.25 2.88
CA THR A 107 2.98 -12.26 3.75
C THR A 107 3.01 -11.79 5.21
N GLN A 108 2.15 -12.39 6.04
CA GLN A 108 2.17 -12.17 7.47
C GLN A 108 3.54 -12.50 8.09
N LEU A 109 4.17 -13.56 7.62
CA LEU A 109 5.49 -13.97 8.11
C LEU A 109 6.55 -12.90 7.87
N LEU A 110 6.60 -12.32 6.65
CA LEU A 110 7.51 -11.23 6.32
C LEU A 110 7.21 -9.96 7.11
N ASN A 111 5.93 -9.66 7.32
CA ASN A 111 5.54 -8.50 8.10
C ASN A 111 6.02 -8.58 9.54
N VAL A 112 5.85 -9.74 10.18
CA VAL A 112 6.34 -9.97 11.55
C VAL A 112 7.86 -9.87 11.61
N ALA A 113 8.56 -10.48 10.66
CA ALA A 113 10.01 -10.43 10.60
C ALA A 113 10.54 -9.00 10.38
N ASN A 114 9.90 -8.22 9.53
CA ASN A 114 10.25 -6.81 9.30
C ASN A 114 9.99 -5.94 10.55
N SER A 115 8.96 -6.27 11.31
CA SER A 115 8.63 -5.54 12.55
C SER A 115 9.63 -5.83 13.67
N SER A 116 10.13 -7.07 13.74
CA SER A 116 11.05 -7.52 14.79
C SER A 116 12.48 -7.08 14.54
N ALA A 117 12.85 -6.88 13.30
CA ALA A 117 14.22 -6.56 12.91
C ALA A 117 14.24 -5.32 12.02
N ARG A 118 14.27 -4.16 12.64
CA ARG A 118 14.25 -2.85 11.93
C ARG A 118 15.26 -2.70 10.80
N ASN A 119 16.31 -3.52 10.79
CA ASN A 119 17.39 -3.46 9.82
C ASN A 119 17.72 -4.81 9.17
N ALA A 120 17.07 -5.88 9.59
CA ALA A 120 17.27 -7.18 9.00
C ALA A 120 16.15 -7.50 8.02
N TYR A 121 16.54 -7.83 6.82
CA TYR A 121 15.59 -8.31 5.81
C TYR A 121 15.59 -9.82 5.84
N PRO A 122 14.49 -10.45 6.28
CA PRO A 122 14.45 -11.89 6.24
C PRO A 122 14.53 -12.34 4.79
N VAL A 123 15.58 -13.00 4.48
CA VAL A 123 15.63 -13.81 3.28
C VAL A 123 14.96 -15.11 3.66
N LEU A 124 13.85 -15.43 3.06
CA LEU A 124 13.26 -16.74 3.22
C LEU A 124 14.27 -17.77 2.68
N LYS A 125 14.78 -18.60 3.57
CA LYS A 125 15.71 -19.67 3.21
C LYS A 125 15.03 -20.78 2.41
N LYS A 126 13.72 -20.85 2.47
CA LYS A 126 12.90 -21.83 1.74
C LYS A 126 11.78 -21.12 1.01
N PRO A 127 11.42 -21.56 -0.19
CA PRO A 127 10.28 -21.03 -0.89
C PRO A 127 8.99 -21.37 -0.15
N ILE A 128 8.02 -20.49 -0.24
CA ILE A 128 6.66 -20.84 0.12
C ILE A 128 5.97 -21.54 -1.04
N MET A 129 5.19 -22.55 -0.74
CA MET A 129 4.43 -23.29 -1.75
C MET A 129 3.03 -22.66 -1.86
N VAL A 130 2.69 -22.22 -3.04
CA VAL A 130 1.37 -21.67 -3.34
C VAL A 130 0.84 -22.28 -4.63
N ARG A 131 -0.30 -22.92 -4.56
CA ARG A 131 -0.93 -23.60 -5.71
C ARG A 131 0.06 -24.53 -6.45
N GLY A 132 0.88 -25.26 -5.71
CA GLY A 132 1.88 -26.18 -6.29
C GLY A 132 3.10 -25.50 -6.87
N LYS A 133 3.25 -24.19 -6.78
CA LYS A 133 4.41 -23.43 -7.27
C LYS A 133 5.27 -22.96 -6.12
N ARG A 134 6.57 -22.96 -6.34
CA ARG A 134 7.56 -22.40 -5.40
C ARG A 134 7.63 -20.89 -5.59
N ILE A 135 7.42 -20.16 -4.52
CA ILE A 135 7.55 -18.70 -4.51
C ILE A 135 8.68 -18.30 -3.58
N TRP A 136 9.65 -17.61 -4.13
CA TRP A 136 10.73 -17.00 -3.37
C TRP A 136 10.39 -15.55 -3.11
N VAL A 137 10.28 -15.17 -1.85
CA VAL A 137 10.11 -13.78 -1.45
C VAL A 137 11.46 -13.29 -0.93
N LYS A 138 12.07 -12.40 -1.69
CA LYS A 138 13.36 -11.80 -1.32
C LYS A 138 13.18 -10.32 -1.10
N ASN A 139 13.50 -9.87 0.09
CA ASN A 139 13.72 -8.46 0.33
C ASN A 139 15.20 -8.18 0.08
N LYS A 140 15.49 -7.41 -0.93
CA LYS A 140 16.84 -6.91 -1.14
C LYS A 140 17.04 -5.61 -0.39
N THR A 141 18.19 -5.41 0.18
CA THR A 141 18.64 -4.09 0.51
C THR A 141 18.95 -3.32 -0.78
N PRO A 142 18.59 -2.07 -0.86
CA PRO A 142 17.90 -1.27 0.14
C PRO A 142 16.42 -1.62 0.27
N ARG A 143 15.81 -1.17 1.35
CA ARG A 143 14.47 -1.49 1.85
C ARG A 143 13.32 -1.44 0.83
N TRP A 144 13.49 -0.73 -0.26
CA TRP A 144 12.43 -0.49 -1.25
C TRP A 144 12.33 -1.53 -2.35
N GLN A 145 13.11 -2.59 -2.29
CA GLN A 145 13.01 -3.65 -3.30
C GLN A 145 12.61 -4.97 -2.68
N SER A 146 11.38 -5.37 -2.88
CA SER A 146 11.02 -6.78 -2.77
C SER A 146 10.81 -7.36 -4.16
N LYS A 147 11.37 -8.54 -4.37
CA LYS A 147 11.10 -9.34 -5.57
C LYS A 147 10.39 -10.61 -5.17
N VAL A 148 9.31 -10.88 -5.87
CA VAL A 148 8.66 -12.18 -5.84
C VAL A 148 9.06 -12.88 -7.13
N THR A 149 9.74 -14.02 -7.01
CA THR A 149 10.06 -14.87 -8.16
C THR A 149 9.28 -16.16 -8.03
N MET A 150 8.64 -16.55 -9.13
CA MET A 150 7.91 -17.82 -9.24
C MET A 150 8.79 -18.79 -10.02
N GLU A 151 9.11 -19.93 -9.39
CA GLU A 151 9.74 -21.06 -10.06
C GLU A 151 8.66 -22.08 -10.40
N GLY A 152 8.59 -22.43 -11.65
CA GLY A 152 7.63 -23.39 -12.19
C GLY A 152 7.92 -24.83 -11.82
#